data_205ed9a47d536bf73ce34eb071eaaaec
#
_entry.id   205ed9a47d536bf73ce34eb071eaaaec
#
_cell.length_a   1.000
_cell.length_b   1.000
_cell.length_c   1.000
_cell.angle_alpha   90.00
_cell.angle_beta   90.00
_cell.angle_gamma   90.00
#
_symmetry.space_group_name_H-M   'P 1'
#
loop_
_entity.id
_entity.type
_entity.pdbx_description
1 polymer ?
#
loop_
_entity_poly.entity_id
_entity_poly.type
_entity_poly.pdbx_seq_one_letter_code
_entity_poly.pdbx_strand_id
1 'polypeptide(L)'
;MKTVFVHIGLHKTGTTTIQDYLIDNIEPLEAHGVFVPFAHRNHNLTLWVNGQKNTQKRQNQWARLIRKINKSELDTTVLSSEFFSRDISELEDWDDNFHSLIDHGYQVKFILYLRRSDKRFESLFIEAIKGGNGLTDIREFPYVRFIDNWLLCQSIIEKFGSESLIVRKFEIDAKEGLIKSFLNCIGVKDARVDESKYQTNTKPSLDQLRAIQYAGELFGKLTESSFNSARQRRKAIKRWTKWFMEETSHWEDKSSYSLLPNDIATMILKDQFESNSSIANAFFDGDLTHLNADDLPDNEVESLSIIKMNPIHLDEALGHFKQVDIITQAMNTDPTT
;
A
#
# COMPACT_ATOMS: atom_id res chain seq x y z
N MET A 1 28.33 4.46 13.25
CA MET A 1 28.15 4.28 11.78
C MET A 1 26.73 4.65 11.48
N LYS A 2 26.49 5.55 10.53
CA LYS A 2 25.14 6.00 10.16
C LYS A 2 24.37 4.88 9.44
N THR A 3 23.07 4.76 9.70
CA THR A 3 22.23 3.71 9.14
C THR A 3 21.12 4.31 8.28
N VAL A 4 20.91 3.76 7.08
CA VAL A 4 19.78 4.07 6.20
C VAL A 4 18.80 2.92 6.24
N PHE A 5 17.64 3.14 6.85
CA PHE A 5 16.53 2.19 6.83
C PHE A 5 15.66 2.42 5.60
N VAL A 6 15.40 1.37 4.86
CA VAL A 6 14.60 1.39 3.64
C VAL A 6 13.36 0.53 3.84
N HIS A 7 12.22 1.17 4.10
CA HIS A 7 10.93 0.48 4.17
C HIS A 7 10.43 0.21 2.75
N ILE A 8 10.37 -1.06 2.37
CA ILE A 8 10.11 -1.52 0.99
C ILE A 8 8.66 -1.98 0.75
N GLY A 9 7.80 -1.86 1.71
CA GLY A 9 6.41 -2.32 1.64
C GLY A 9 6.27 -3.75 2.16
N LEU A 10 5.42 -4.57 1.65
CA LEU A 10 4.72 -4.66 0.34
C LEU A 10 3.56 -3.66 0.17
N HIS A 11 2.97 -3.66 -1.04
CA HIS A 11 1.65 -3.04 -1.21
C HIS A 11 0.62 -3.67 -0.26
N LYS A 12 -0.25 -2.85 0.34
CA LYS A 12 -1.34 -3.25 1.26
C LYS A 12 -0.87 -3.75 2.64
N THR A 13 0.29 -3.29 3.09
CA THR A 13 0.86 -3.51 4.42
C THR A 13 0.98 -2.22 5.24
N GLY A 14 0.06 -1.27 5.07
CA GLY A 14 0.03 -0.04 5.85
C GLY A 14 1.10 0.99 5.48
N THR A 15 1.73 0.88 4.32
CA THR A 15 2.76 1.83 3.84
C THR A 15 2.33 3.28 3.89
N THR A 16 1.07 3.57 3.52
CA THR A 16 0.50 4.92 3.59
C THR A 16 0.53 5.47 5.02
N THR A 17 0.11 4.67 5.99
CA THR A 17 0.09 5.01 7.42
C THR A 17 1.49 5.39 7.92
N ILE A 18 2.49 4.55 7.62
CA ILE A 18 3.89 4.80 7.99
C ILE A 18 4.42 6.07 7.29
N GLN A 19 4.16 6.22 5.99
CA GLN A 19 4.63 7.35 5.20
C GLN A 19 4.03 8.68 5.66
N ASP A 20 2.73 8.71 5.94
CA ASP A 20 2.05 9.91 6.41
C ASP A 20 2.55 10.28 7.82
N TYR A 21 2.74 9.30 8.73
CA TYR A 21 3.38 9.55 10.01
C TYR A 21 4.78 10.15 9.90
N LEU A 22 5.64 9.58 9.05
CA LEU A 22 7.00 10.08 8.83
C LEU A 22 7.03 11.52 8.33
N ILE A 23 6.10 11.87 7.44
CA ILE A 23 6.00 13.23 6.85
C ILE A 23 5.47 14.23 7.88
N ASP A 24 4.49 13.86 8.68
CA ASP A 24 3.84 14.74 9.63
C ASP A 24 4.67 14.96 10.91
N ASN A 25 5.67 14.09 11.17
CA ASN A 25 6.46 14.10 12.40
C ASN A 25 7.96 14.27 12.14
N ILE A 26 8.36 15.04 11.12
CA ILE A 26 9.78 15.27 10.78
C ILE A 26 10.54 15.86 11.97
N GLU A 27 10.07 16.96 12.56
CA GLU A 27 10.74 17.61 13.69
C GLU A 27 10.81 16.71 14.94
N PRO A 28 9.75 16.03 15.40
CA PRO A 28 9.84 15.03 16.45
C PRO A 28 10.83 13.90 16.17
N LEU A 29 10.88 13.42 14.93
CA LEU A 29 11.80 12.35 14.51
C LEU A 29 13.25 12.82 14.52
N GLU A 30 13.53 14.06 14.09
CA GLU A 30 14.86 14.68 14.19
C GLU A 30 15.34 14.77 15.65
N ALA A 31 14.44 15.10 16.59
CA ALA A 31 14.75 15.10 18.02
C ALA A 31 15.11 13.69 18.56
N HIS A 32 14.70 12.62 17.87
CA HIS A 32 15.08 11.23 18.15
C HIS A 32 16.27 10.75 17.30
N GLY A 33 16.97 11.63 16.61
CA GLY A 33 18.13 11.29 15.78
C GLY A 33 17.78 10.68 14.41
N VAL A 34 16.52 10.82 13.95
CA VAL A 34 16.03 10.24 12.69
C VAL A 34 15.85 11.33 11.63
N PHE A 35 16.57 11.21 10.53
CA PHE A 35 16.46 12.08 9.37
C PHE A 35 15.47 11.53 8.34
N VAL A 36 14.44 12.31 8.03
CA VAL A 36 13.50 12.05 6.94
C VAL A 36 13.82 13.01 5.79
N PRO A 37 14.52 12.57 4.73
CA PRO A 37 15.14 13.47 3.75
C PRO A 37 14.17 14.22 2.85
N PHE A 38 12.89 13.81 2.78
CA PHE A 38 11.86 14.41 1.94
C PHE A 38 10.53 14.51 2.68
N ALA A 39 9.90 15.67 2.62
CA ALA A 39 8.55 15.92 3.12
C ALA A 39 7.46 15.38 2.14
N HIS A 40 7.69 14.23 1.56
CA HIS A 40 6.77 13.52 0.66
C HIS A 40 7.20 12.07 0.50
N ARG A 41 6.29 11.22 0.01
CA ARG A 41 6.56 9.80 -0.22
C ARG A 41 7.71 9.59 -1.22
N ASN A 42 8.57 8.60 -0.95
CA ASN A 42 9.83 8.42 -1.69
C ASN A 42 9.68 7.66 -3.02
N HIS A 43 8.49 7.63 -3.61
CA HIS A 43 8.23 6.94 -4.90
C HIS A 43 9.11 7.43 -6.05
N ASN A 44 9.63 8.64 -5.98
CA ASN A 44 10.54 9.21 -6.97
C ASN A 44 11.94 8.61 -6.95
N LEU A 45 12.30 7.84 -5.92
CA LEU A 45 13.55 7.08 -5.84
C LEU A 45 13.46 5.73 -6.57
N THR A 46 12.27 5.29 -6.94
CA THR A 46 12.01 4.05 -7.64
C THR A 46 11.93 4.28 -9.16
N LEU A 47 12.17 3.23 -9.96
CA LEU A 47 12.13 3.33 -11.43
C LEU A 47 10.71 3.50 -11.96
N TRP A 48 9.73 2.95 -11.28
CA TRP A 48 8.36 2.95 -11.74
C TRP A 48 7.60 4.19 -11.26
N VAL A 49 7.78 5.29 -11.97
CA VAL A 49 6.93 6.46 -11.80
C VAL A 49 5.86 6.45 -12.90
N ASN A 50 4.60 6.23 -12.53
CA ASN A 50 3.46 6.18 -13.47
C ASN A 50 3.57 5.10 -14.57
N GLY A 51 4.17 3.95 -14.27
CA GLY A 51 4.29 2.82 -15.21
C GLY A 51 5.32 3.01 -16.32
N GLN A 52 6.20 4.01 -16.20
CA GLN A 52 7.28 4.25 -17.15
C GLN A 52 8.64 4.25 -16.45
N LYS A 53 9.63 3.57 -17.02
CA LYS A 53 11.04 3.65 -16.58
C LYS A 53 11.55 5.08 -16.80
N ASN A 54 11.93 5.78 -15.74
CA ASN A 54 12.59 7.09 -15.85
C ASN A 54 13.93 7.06 -15.13
N THR A 55 14.91 6.44 -15.77
CA THR A 55 16.26 6.23 -15.23
C THR A 55 16.95 7.55 -14.85
N GLN A 56 16.90 8.57 -15.71
CA GLN A 56 17.55 9.85 -15.44
C GLN A 56 16.95 10.56 -14.24
N LYS A 57 15.62 10.55 -14.10
CA LYS A 57 14.93 11.15 -12.96
C LYS A 57 15.28 10.43 -11.66
N ARG A 58 15.35 9.10 -11.67
CA ARG A 58 15.77 8.28 -10.54
C ARG A 58 17.19 8.62 -10.11
N GLN A 59 18.16 8.60 -11.04
CA GLN A 59 19.56 8.94 -10.76
C GLN A 59 19.71 10.33 -10.14
N ASN A 60 19.03 11.33 -10.68
CA ASN A 60 19.05 12.70 -10.15
C ASN A 60 18.50 12.76 -8.71
N GLN A 61 17.47 11.99 -8.40
CA GLN A 61 16.88 11.93 -7.05
C GLN A 61 17.80 11.22 -6.06
N TRP A 62 18.46 10.14 -6.46
CA TRP A 62 19.45 9.46 -5.63
C TRP A 62 20.67 10.35 -5.33
N ALA A 63 21.22 11.01 -6.33
CA ALA A 63 22.32 11.96 -6.13
C ALA A 63 21.92 13.12 -5.18
N ARG A 64 20.66 13.55 -5.25
CA ARG A 64 20.12 14.57 -4.33
C ARG A 64 19.94 14.02 -2.91
N LEU A 65 19.49 12.78 -2.76
CA LEU A 65 19.35 12.09 -1.50
C LEU A 65 20.70 11.94 -0.81
N ILE A 66 21.70 11.38 -1.47
CA ILE A 66 23.05 11.18 -0.92
C ILE A 66 23.64 12.51 -0.40
N ARG A 67 23.49 13.59 -1.18
CA ARG A 67 23.92 14.93 -0.74
C ARG A 67 23.21 15.41 0.53
N LYS A 68 21.91 15.10 0.69
CA LYS A 68 21.14 15.45 1.88
C LYS A 68 21.59 14.65 3.10
N ILE A 69 21.77 13.32 2.93
CA ILE A 69 22.23 12.44 4.00
C ILE A 69 23.62 12.85 4.46
N ASN A 70 24.54 13.15 3.55
CA ASN A 70 25.91 13.61 3.87
C ASN A 70 25.92 14.92 4.66
N LYS A 71 24.93 15.79 4.47
CA LYS A 71 24.80 17.05 5.21
C LYS A 71 24.12 16.90 6.57
N SER A 72 23.39 15.83 6.77
CA SER A 72 22.74 15.56 8.05
C SER A 72 23.75 15.08 9.09
N GLU A 73 23.66 15.59 10.31
CA GLU A 73 24.45 15.11 11.47
C GLU A 73 23.78 13.92 12.16
N LEU A 74 22.52 13.59 11.79
CA LEU A 74 21.75 12.52 12.40
C LEU A 74 22.25 11.14 11.95
N ASP A 75 22.18 10.16 12.86
CA ASP A 75 22.73 8.83 12.65
C ASP A 75 21.79 7.87 11.91
N THR A 76 20.50 8.13 11.96
CA THR A 76 19.48 7.31 11.30
C THR A 76 18.81 8.08 10.18
N THR A 77 18.72 7.47 8.98
CA THR A 77 17.93 7.99 7.86
C THR A 77 16.84 7.00 7.51
N VAL A 78 15.63 7.47 7.19
CA VAL A 78 14.51 6.62 6.81
C VAL A 78 14.00 6.97 5.42
N LEU A 79 13.89 5.93 4.57
CA LEU A 79 13.25 5.96 3.27
C LEU A 79 12.04 5.03 3.28
N SER A 80 10.93 5.40 2.65
CA SER A 80 9.75 4.55 2.56
C SER A 80 9.07 4.64 1.19
N SER A 81 8.97 3.51 0.51
CA SER A 81 8.17 3.35 -0.70
C SER A 81 7.88 1.88 -0.95
N GLU A 82 6.62 1.53 -1.15
CA GLU A 82 6.19 0.18 -1.54
C GLU A 82 6.66 -0.22 -2.96
N PHE A 83 7.08 0.73 -3.77
CA PHE A 83 7.62 0.45 -5.11
C PHE A 83 9.05 -0.10 -5.07
N PHE A 84 9.78 0.02 -3.97
CA PHE A 84 11.09 -0.62 -3.84
C PHE A 84 11.00 -2.14 -3.96
N SER A 85 9.98 -2.79 -3.38
CA SER A 85 9.79 -4.24 -3.51
C SER A 85 9.63 -4.67 -4.96
N ARG A 86 9.00 -3.84 -5.80
CA ARG A 86 8.86 -4.07 -7.22
C ARG A 86 10.19 -3.90 -7.97
N ASP A 87 10.93 -2.83 -7.68
CA ASP A 87 12.25 -2.61 -8.25
C ASP A 87 13.17 -3.81 -7.96
N ILE A 88 13.22 -4.28 -6.71
CA ILE A 88 14.00 -5.44 -6.28
C ILE A 88 13.62 -6.72 -7.04
N SER A 89 12.33 -6.91 -7.34
CA SER A 89 11.84 -8.13 -8.01
C SER A 89 11.98 -8.10 -9.52
N GLU A 90 12.06 -6.93 -10.14
CA GLU A 90 11.97 -6.78 -11.61
C GLU A 90 13.26 -6.26 -12.26
N LEU A 91 14.24 -5.75 -11.50
CA LEU A 91 15.42 -5.10 -12.04
C LEU A 91 16.70 -5.81 -11.62
N GLU A 92 17.61 -6.01 -12.55
CA GLU A 92 18.93 -6.57 -12.28
C GLU A 92 19.84 -5.60 -11.51
N ASP A 93 19.71 -4.29 -11.78
CA ASP A 93 20.52 -3.19 -11.23
C ASP A 93 19.86 -2.48 -10.05
N TRP A 94 18.92 -3.14 -9.34
CA TRP A 94 18.16 -2.52 -8.27
C TRP A 94 19.02 -2.07 -7.08
N ASP A 95 20.11 -2.74 -6.84
CA ASP A 95 21.03 -2.59 -5.71
C ASP A 95 22.09 -1.49 -5.90
N ASP A 96 22.36 -1.03 -7.12
CA ASP A 96 23.40 -0.05 -7.43
C ASP A 96 23.36 1.20 -6.53
N ASN A 97 22.17 1.76 -6.34
CA ASN A 97 22.01 2.97 -5.53
C ASN A 97 22.19 2.70 -4.03
N PHE A 98 21.87 1.50 -3.56
CA PHE A 98 22.05 1.10 -2.18
C PHE A 98 23.53 0.79 -1.89
N HIS A 99 24.24 0.16 -2.82
CA HIS A 99 25.69 0.01 -2.76
C HIS A 99 26.41 1.37 -2.74
N SER A 100 25.94 2.33 -3.52
CA SER A 100 26.46 3.69 -3.47
C SER A 100 26.32 4.33 -2.06
N LEU A 101 25.29 4.01 -1.29
CA LEU A 101 25.21 4.44 0.12
C LEU A 101 26.28 3.74 0.98
N ILE A 102 26.51 2.44 0.77
CA ILE A 102 27.57 1.70 1.48
C ILE A 102 28.95 2.27 1.18
N ASP A 103 29.24 2.60 -0.08
CA ASP A 103 30.49 3.25 -0.50
C ASP A 103 30.72 4.61 0.18
N HIS A 104 29.63 5.28 0.56
CA HIS A 104 29.68 6.52 1.37
C HIS A 104 29.74 6.27 2.89
N GLY A 105 29.92 5.02 3.32
CA GLY A 105 30.10 4.63 4.72
C GLY A 105 28.79 4.45 5.52
N TYR A 106 27.64 4.29 4.85
CA TYR A 106 26.37 4.02 5.50
C TYR A 106 26.11 2.52 5.60
N GLN A 107 25.50 2.09 6.71
CA GLN A 107 24.83 0.78 6.77
C GLN A 107 23.45 0.90 6.14
N VAL A 108 23.08 -0.02 5.26
CA VAL A 108 21.73 -0.09 4.68
C VAL A 108 20.98 -1.25 5.33
N LYS A 109 19.75 -0.99 5.81
CA LYS A 109 18.84 -1.99 6.35
C LYS A 109 17.47 -1.88 5.68
N PHE A 110 16.93 -3.02 5.31
CA PHE A 110 15.60 -3.10 4.68
C PHE A 110 14.55 -3.55 5.69
N ILE A 111 13.37 -2.92 5.64
CA ILE A 111 12.21 -3.30 6.46
C ILE A 111 11.11 -3.76 5.53
N LEU A 112 10.69 -5.01 5.68
CA LEU A 112 9.67 -5.67 4.89
C LEU A 112 8.51 -6.11 5.79
N TYR A 113 7.31 -5.59 5.52
CA TYR A 113 6.08 -6.09 6.13
C TYR A 113 5.41 -7.10 5.21
N LEU A 114 5.20 -8.31 5.72
CA LEU A 114 4.48 -9.37 5.02
C LEU A 114 3.04 -9.41 5.48
N ARG A 115 2.15 -9.60 4.54
CA ARG A 115 0.73 -9.79 4.77
C ARG A 115 0.29 -11.10 4.14
N ARG A 116 -0.61 -11.83 4.80
CA ARG A 116 -1.18 -13.07 4.27
C ARG A 116 -1.70 -12.84 2.84
N SER A 117 -1.29 -13.67 1.91
CA SER A 117 -1.41 -13.39 0.46
C SER A 117 -2.85 -13.29 -0.02
N ASP A 118 -3.77 -14.09 0.52
CA ASP A 118 -5.20 -14.01 0.25
C ASP A 118 -5.81 -12.68 0.72
N LYS A 119 -5.51 -12.23 1.94
CA LYS A 119 -5.95 -10.92 2.46
C LYS A 119 -5.35 -9.76 1.68
N ARG A 120 -4.12 -9.90 1.21
CA ARG A 120 -3.48 -8.90 0.36
C ARG A 120 -4.18 -8.80 -0.99
N PHE A 121 -4.52 -9.94 -1.62
CA PHE A 121 -5.24 -10.00 -2.89
C PHE A 121 -6.62 -9.34 -2.78
N GLU A 122 -7.42 -9.70 -1.78
CA GLU A 122 -8.71 -9.06 -1.52
C GLU A 122 -8.56 -7.53 -1.35
N SER A 123 -7.54 -7.09 -0.59
CA SER A 123 -7.30 -5.67 -0.37
C SER A 123 -6.89 -4.92 -1.65
N LEU A 124 -6.18 -5.57 -2.58
CA LEU A 124 -5.87 -5.02 -3.90
C LEU A 124 -7.12 -4.92 -4.78
N PHE A 125 -8.01 -5.91 -4.73
CA PHE A 125 -9.28 -5.89 -5.43
C PHE A 125 -10.17 -4.74 -4.94
N ILE A 126 -10.33 -4.57 -3.61
CA ILE A 126 -11.06 -3.45 -3.02
C ILE A 126 -10.47 -2.09 -3.47
N GLU A 127 -9.15 -1.97 -3.50
CA GLU A 127 -8.51 -0.74 -3.99
C GLU A 127 -8.78 -0.50 -5.48
N ALA A 128 -8.84 -1.56 -6.29
CA ALA A 128 -9.18 -1.46 -7.69
C ALA A 128 -10.64 -0.98 -7.89
N ILE A 129 -11.59 -1.48 -7.10
CA ILE A 129 -12.98 -0.99 -7.07
C ILE A 129 -13.01 0.50 -6.69
N LYS A 130 -12.33 0.89 -5.63
CA LYS A 130 -12.20 2.30 -5.20
C LYS A 130 -11.55 3.19 -6.27
N GLY A 131 -10.74 2.60 -7.13
CA GLY A 131 -10.15 3.26 -8.32
C GLY A 131 -11.07 3.29 -9.54
N GLY A 132 -12.28 2.70 -9.47
CA GLY A 132 -13.28 2.71 -10.52
C GLY A 132 -12.99 1.79 -11.69
N ASN A 133 -12.43 0.60 -11.44
CA ASN A 133 -12.19 -0.38 -12.49
C ASN A 133 -13.48 -1.08 -13.01
N GLY A 134 -14.61 -0.92 -12.31
CA GLY A 134 -15.91 -1.49 -12.70
C GLY A 134 -16.03 -3.00 -12.54
N LEU A 135 -15.02 -3.69 -11.99
CA LEU A 135 -15.07 -5.13 -11.74
C LEU A 135 -16.08 -5.46 -10.64
N THR A 136 -16.88 -6.49 -10.87
CA THR A 136 -17.91 -6.96 -9.95
C THR A 136 -17.55 -8.28 -9.27
N ASP A 137 -16.69 -9.07 -9.90
CA ASP A 137 -16.23 -10.37 -9.43
C ASP A 137 -14.72 -10.39 -9.26
N ILE A 138 -14.25 -10.81 -8.10
CA ILE A 138 -12.83 -10.94 -7.79
C ILE A 138 -12.15 -12.00 -8.67
N ARG A 139 -12.90 -12.95 -9.24
CA ARG A 139 -12.40 -13.95 -10.20
C ARG A 139 -11.93 -13.32 -11.51
N GLU A 140 -12.50 -12.18 -11.88
CA GLU A 140 -12.11 -11.40 -13.06
C GLU A 140 -10.91 -10.49 -12.78
N PHE A 141 -10.56 -10.30 -11.49
CA PHE A 141 -9.42 -9.48 -11.12
C PHE A 141 -8.14 -10.20 -11.52
N PRO A 142 -7.27 -9.56 -12.34
CA PRO A 142 -6.06 -10.22 -12.79
C PRO A 142 -5.26 -10.68 -11.58
N TYR A 143 -5.07 -11.99 -11.48
CA TYR A 143 -4.10 -12.55 -10.54
C TYR A 143 -2.72 -12.05 -10.99
N VAL A 144 -2.38 -10.88 -10.52
CA VAL A 144 -1.01 -10.41 -10.63
C VAL A 144 -0.19 -11.43 -9.86
N ARG A 145 0.69 -12.17 -10.55
CA ARG A 145 1.66 -13.03 -9.87
C ARG A 145 2.19 -12.24 -8.69
N PHE A 146 1.82 -12.70 -7.50
CA PHE A 146 2.39 -12.09 -6.31
C PHE A 146 3.90 -12.21 -6.45
N ILE A 147 4.59 -11.13 -6.13
CA ILE A 147 6.03 -11.16 -5.91
C ILE A 147 6.27 -12.35 -4.99
N ASP A 148 7.09 -13.30 -5.40
CA ASP A 148 7.53 -14.35 -4.50
C ASP A 148 8.30 -13.68 -3.36
N ASN A 149 7.70 -13.70 -2.19
CA ASN A 149 8.22 -12.99 -1.04
C ASN A 149 9.56 -13.57 -0.59
N TRP A 150 9.79 -14.88 -0.79
CA TRP A 150 11.06 -15.53 -0.48
C TRP A 150 12.17 -15.10 -1.45
N LEU A 151 11.89 -15.09 -2.76
CA LEU A 151 12.85 -14.59 -3.74
C LEU A 151 13.22 -13.11 -3.50
N LEU A 152 12.25 -12.30 -3.06
CA LEU A 152 12.53 -10.93 -2.65
C LEU A 152 13.47 -10.87 -1.45
N CYS A 153 13.25 -11.70 -0.41
CA CYS A 153 14.14 -11.80 0.74
C CYS A 153 15.54 -12.29 0.33
N GLN A 154 15.61 -13.34 -0.49
CA GLN A 154 16.88 -13.89 -0.97
C GLN A 154 17.69 -12.84 -1.74
N SER A 155 17.06 -12.09 -2.65
CA SER A 155 17.73 -11.03 -3.42
C SER A 155 18.38 -9.98 -2.51
N ILE A 156 17.76 -9.66 -1.38
CA ILE A 156 18.33 -8.73 -0.41
C ILE A 156 19.46 -9.39 0.40
N ILE A 157 19.23 -10.62 0.88
CA ILE A 157 20.21 -11.36 1.69
C ILE A 157 21.50 -11.62 0.90
N GLU A 158 21.39 -12.02 -0.35
CA GLU A 158 22.53 -12.28 -1.23
C GLU A 158 23.42 -11.04 -1.46
N LYS A 159 22.80 -9.86 -1.57
CA LYS A 159 23.50 -8.60 -1.86
C LYS A 159 23.98 -7.86 -0.60
N PHE A 160 23.27 -7.96 0.51
CA PHE A 160 23.50 -7.11 1.69
C PHE A 160 23.68 -7.89 3.00
N GLY A 161 23.57 -9.21 2.99
CA GLY A 161 23.64 -10.06 4.20
C GLY A 161 22.30 -10.16 4.94
N SER A 162 22.13 -11.24 5.71
CA SER A 162 20.88 -11.52 6.43
C SER A 162 20.55 -10.48 7.50
N GLU A 163 21.56 -9.90 8.12
CA GLU A 163 21.45 -8.87 9.15
C GLU A 163 20.93 -7.53 8.62
N SER A 164 20.92 -7.35 7.29
CA SER A 164 20.39 -6.15 6.64
C SER A 164 18.88 -6.18 6.45
N LEU A 165 18.22 -7.33 6.64
CA LEU A 165 16.79 -7.49 6.38
C LEU A 165 16.01 -7.72 7.67
N ILE A 166 15.04 -6.84 7.93
CA ILE A 166 14.07 -6.93 9.03
C ILE A 166 12.73 -7.30 8.42
N VAL A 167 12.22 -8.50 8.71
CA VAL A 167 10.92 -8.98 8.24
C VAL A 167 9.90 -8.92 9.38
N ARG A 168 8.70 -8.41 9.09
CA ARG A 168 7.61 -8.25 10.07
C ARG A 168 6.32 -8.84 9.53
N LYS A 169 5.49 -9.38 10.43
CA LYS A 169 4.12 -9.85 10.12
C LYS A 169 3.13 -8.69 10.30
N PHE A 170 2.58 -8.20 9.20
CA PHE A 170 1.71 -7.01 9.19
C PHE A 170 0.49 -7.14 10.10
N GLU A 171 -0.19 -8.31 10.11
CA GLU A 171 -1.40 -8.52 10.91
C GLU A 171 -1.14 -8.37 12.41
N ILE A 172 0.02 -8.80 12.90
CA ILE A 172 0.41 -8.66 14.31
C ILE A 172 0.65 -7.18 14.60
N ASP A 173 1.52 -6.56 13.81
CA ASP A 173 1.94 -5.18 14.05
C ASP A 173 0.79 -4.18 13.86
N ALA A 174 -0.13 -4.44 12.91
CA ALA A 174 -1.33 -3.62 12.73
C ALA A 174 -2.28 -3.69 13.93
N LYS A 175 -2.32 -4.82 14.65
CA LYS A 175 -3.14 -4.99 15.85
C LYS A 175 -2.51 -4.33 17.08
N GLU A 176 -1.18 -4.38 17.18
CA GLU A 176 -0.41 -3.88 18.35
C GLU A 176 0.03 -2.43 18.23
N GLY A 177 -0.08 -1.85 17.04
CA GLY A 177 0.37 -0.50 16.69
C GLY A 177 1.44 -0.53 15.60
N LEU A 178 1.04 -0.33 14.35
CA LEU A 178 1.90 -0.42 13.18
C LEU A 178 3.03 0.62 13.19
N ILE A 179 2.70 1.87 13.54
CA ILE A 179 3.70 2.95 13.59
C ILE A 179 4.70 2.68 14.71
N LYS A 180 4.22 2.26 15.89
CA LYS A 180 5.09 1.89 17.01
C LYS A 180 6.02 0.75 16.66
N SER A 181 5.52 -0.30 16.00
CA SER A 181 6.34 -1.40 15.50
C SER A 181 7.43 -0.91 14.55
N PHE A 182 7.04 -0.08 13.59
CA PHE A 182 7.98 0.50 12.63
C PHE A 182 9.07 1.34 13.33
N LEU A 183 8.70 2.20 14.27
CA LEU A 183 9.64 3.01 15.04
C LEU A 183 10.63 2.16 15.85
N ASN A 184 10.15 1.05 16.42
CA ASN A 184 11.03 0.08 17.08
C ASN A 184 12.07 -0.52 16.12
N CYS A 185 11.69 -0.82 14.86
CA CYS A 185 12.63 -1.33 13.86
C CYS A 185 13.77 -0.35 13.55
N ILE A 186 13.50 0.96 13.64
CA ILE A 186 14.52 2.00 13.40
C ILE A 186 15.17 2.52 14.69
N GLY A 187 14.92 1.88 15.84
CA GLY A 187 15.55 2.19 17.12
C GLY A 187 14.89 3.29 17.95
N VAL A 188 13.72 3.80 17.55
CA VAL A 188 12.95 4.81 18.30
C VAL A 188 11.95 4.11 19.21
N LYS A 189 12.25 4.03 20.52
CA LYS A 189 11.44 3.24 21.48
C LYS A 189 10.44 4.05 22.29
N ASP A 190 10.69 5.34 22.52
CA ASP A 190 9.93 6.17 23.47
C ASP A 190 9.02 7.20 22.80
N ALA A 191 8.78 7.07 21.48
CA ALA A 191 7.89 7.98 20.77
C ALA A 191 6.43 7.76 21.21
N ARG A 192 5.77 8.84 21.59
CA ARG A 192 4.31 8.83 21.83
C ARG A 192 3.61 8.89 20.47
N VAL A 193 2.91 7.82 20.12
CA VAL A 193 2.19 7.70 18.85
C VAL A 193 0.69 7.64 19.12
N ASP A 194 -0.05 8.53 18.50
CA ASP A 194 -1.51 8.41 18.40
C ASP A 194 -1.84 7.74 17.05
N GLU A 195 -1.93 6.42 17.06
CA GLU A 195 -2.22 5.59 15.88
C GLU A 195 -3.56 5.96 15.22
N SER A 196 -4.54 6.49 16.01
CA SER A 196 -5.88 6.80 15.49
C SER A 196 -5.88 7.88 14.41
N LYS A 197 -4.92 8.81 14.46
CA LYS A 197 -4.77 9.89 13.46
C LYS A 197 -4.39 9.38 12.07
N TYR A 198 -3.80 8.17 12.00
CA TYR A 198 -3.24 7.60 10.77
C TYR A 198 -4.04 6.42 10.24
N GLN A 199 -5.18 6.09 10.87
CA GLN A 199 -6.09 5.03 10.40
C GLN A 199 -6.98 5.51 9.24
N THR A 200 -6.38 6.05 8.19
CA THR A 200 -7.09 6.69 7.07
C THR A 200 -7.64 5.73 6.02
N ASN A 201 -7.21 4.46 6.03
CA ASN A 201 -7.60 3.46 5.04
C ASN A 201 -8.45 2.34 5.65
N THR A 202 -9.60 2.70 6.22
CA THR A 202 -10.58 1.71 6.68
C THR A 202 -11.16 0.93 5.49
N LYS A 203 -11.42 -0.36 5.71
CA LYS A 203 -12.18 -1.18 4.76
C LYS A 203 -13.58 -0.56 4.65
N PRO A 204 -14.09 -0.26 3.43
CA PRO A 204 -15.46 0.22 3.28
C PRO A 204 -16.47 -0.75 3.89
N SER A 205 -17.64 -0.28 4.34
CA SER A 205 -18.76 -1.19 4.59
C SER A 205 -19.17 -1.87 3.28
N LEU A 206 -19.87 -3.00 3.36
CA LEU A 206 -20.25 -3.74 2.15
C LEU A 206 -21.15 -2.88 1.23
N ASP A 207 -22.07 -2.10 1.81
CA ASP A 207 -22.95 -1.22 1.05
C ASP A 207 -22.19 -0.03 0.45
N GLN A 208 -21.22 0.55 1.16
CA GLN A 208 -20.33 1.54 0.56
C GLN A 208 -19.59 0.97 -0.64
N LEU A 209 -19.08 -0.26 -0.53
CA LEU A 209 -18.34 -0.90 -1.62
C LEU A 209 -19.22 -1.17 -2.83
N ARG A 210 -20.47 -1.63 -2.62
CA ARG A 210 -21.48 -1.82 -3.69
C ARG A 210 -21.79 -0.51 -4.41
N ALA A 211 -21.99 0.57 -3.66
CA ALA A 211 -22.24 1.90 -4.23
C ALA A 211 -21.03 2.43 -5.00
N ILE A 212 -19.82 2.26 -4.48
CA ILE A 212 -18.57 2.68 -5.16
C ILE A 212 -18.37 1.90 -6.45
N GLN A 213 -18.63 0.59 -6.44
CA GLN A 213 -18.53 -0.25 -7.62
C GLN A 213 -19.53 0.20 -8.70
N TYR A 214 -20.78 0.45 -8.34
CA TYR A 214 -21.80 0.95 -9.28
C TYR A 214 -21.44 2.33 -9.84
N ALA A 215 -20.92 3.24 -9.00
CA ALA A 215 -20.40 4.53 -9.48
C ALA A 215 -19.25 4.34 -10.49
N GLY A 216 -18.38 3.35 -10.27
CA GLY A 216 -17.30 2.97 -11.20
C GLY A 216 -17.86 2.57 -12.58
N GLU A 217 -18.96 1.82 -12.63
CA GLU A 217 -19.67 1.49 -13.89
C GLU A 217 -20.24 2.75 -14.56
N LEU A 218 -20.87 3.65 -13.78
CA LEU A 218 -21.35 4.93 -14.29
C LEU A 218 -20.23 5.78 -14.89
N PHE A 219 -19.11 5.93 -14.17
CA PHE A 219 -17.93 6.58 -14.70
C PHE A 219 -17.39 5.89 -15.97
N GLY A 220 -17.50 4.56 -16.05
CA GLY A 220 -17.17 3.78 -17.24
C GLY A 220 -17.98 4.17 -18.46
N LYS A 221 -19.28 4.32 -18.29
CA LYS A 221 -20.22 4.70 -19.37
C LYS A 221 -20.04 6.13 -19.85
N LEU A 222 -19.57 7.04 -18.98
CA LEU A 222 -19.37 8.45 -19.31
C LEU A 222 -18.05 8.75 -20.07
N THR A 223 -17.21 7.74 -20.32
CA THR A 223 -15.79 7.96 -20.66
C THR A 223 -15.46 8.40 -22.06
N GLU A 224 -16.29 8.15 -23.05
CA GLU A 224 -15.92 8.46 -24.45
C GLU A 224 -16.12 9.93 -24.84
N SER A 225 -16.95 10.66 -24.10
CA SER A 225 -17.25 12.07 -24.38
C SER A 225 -16.90 13.06 -23.26
N SER A 226 -16.63 12.60 -22.04
CA SER A 226 -16.59 13.46 -20.84
C SER A 226 -15.21 13.68 -20.23
N PHE A 227 -14.20 12.91 -20.61
CA PHE A 227 -12.85 13.05 -20.04
C PHE A 227 -11.78 13.12 -21.14
N ASN A 228 -10.94 14.15 -21.10
CA ASN A 228 -9.84 14.34 -22.05
C ASN A 228 -8.71 13.28 -21.91
N SER A 229 -8.68 12.52 -20.80
CA SER A 229 -7.67 11.48 -20.59
C SER A 229 -8.06 10.48 -19.47
N ALA A 230 -7.49 9.26 -19.52
CA ALA A 230 -7.61 8.24 -18.47
C ALA A 230 -7.09 8.76 -17.10
N ARG A 231 -6.15 9.71 -17.08
CA ARG A 231 -5.64 10.34 -15.86
C ARG A 231 -6.69 11.24 -15.20
N GLN A 232 -7.41 12.05 -15.98
CA GLN A 232 -8.49 12.90 -15.47
C GLN A 232 -9.62 12.05 -14.90
N ARG A 233 -10.04 11.01 -15.63
CA ARG A 233 -11.02 10.04 -15.15
C ARG A 233 -10.63 9.45 -13.79
N ARG A 234 -9.41 8.92 -13.64
CA ARG A 234 -8.94 8.36 -12.37
C ARG A 234 -8.94 9.39 -11.23
N LYS A 235 -8.59 10.65 -11.52
CA LYS A 235 -8.66 11.73 -10.51
C LYS A 235 -10.10 12.02 -10.08
N ALA A 236 -11.05 12.06 -11.03
CA ALA A 236 -12.47 12.27 -10.74
C ALA A 236 -13.04 11.16 -9.85
N ILE A 237 -12.80 9.89 -10.23
CA ILE A 237 -13.25 8.75 -9.45
C ILE A 237 -12.67 8.78 -8.04
N LYS A 238 -11.36 8.99 -7.88
CA LYS A 238 -10.72 9.06 -6.56
C LYS A 238 -11.28 10.19 -5.68
N ARG A 239 -11.56 11.35 -6.28
CA ARG A 239 -12.16 12.49 -5.56
C ARG A 239 -13.58 12.17 -5.13
N TRP A 240 -14.39 11.60 -6.02
CA TRP A 240 -15.76 11.20 -5.70
C TRP A 240 -15.78 10.09 -4.64
N THR A 241 -14.97 9.03 -4.78
CA THR A 241 -14.88 7.95 -3.81
C THR A 241 -14.51 8.45 -2.41
N LYS A 242 -13.52 9.36 -2.33
CA LYS A 242 -13.11 9.93 -1.04
C LYS A 242 -14.27 10.71 -0.41
N TRP A 243 -14.89 11.62 -1.16
CA TRP A 243 -16.04 12.37 -0.70
C TRP A 243 -17.19 11.46 -0.28
N PHE A 244 -17.55 10.46 -1.11
CA PHE A 244 -18.62 9.51 -0.81
C PHE A 244 -18.37 8.73 0.47
N MET A 245 -17.15 8.26 0.70
CA MET A 245 -16.77 7.56 1.92
C MET A 245 -16.86 8.44 3.17
N GLU A 246 -16.60 9.74 3.04
CA GLU A 246 -16.75 10.73 4.11
C GLU A 246 -18.24 10.97 4.44
N GLU A 247 -19.07 11.23 3.41
CA GLU A 247 -20.52 11.46 3.57
C GLU A 247 -21.25 10.24 4.15
N THR A 248 -20.86 9.04 3.75
CA THR A 248 -21.48 7.78 4.19
C THR A 248 -20.74 7.11 5.35
N SER A 249 -19.92 7.85 6.08
CA SER A 249 -19.16 7.33 7.23
C SER A 249 -20.04 6.73 8.33
N HIS A 250 -21.31 7.12 8.39
CA HIS A 250 -22.32 6.59 9.31
C HIS A 250 -22.91 5.23 8.87
N TRP A 251 -22.62 4.74 7.63
CA TRP A 251 -23.02 3.41 7.16
C TRP A 251 -22.14 2.33 7.80
N GLU A 252 -22.16 2.27 9.11
CA GLU A 252 -21.38 1.27 9.82
C GLU A 252 -22.03 -0.10 9.65
N ASP A 253 -21.43 -0.93 8.82
CA ASP A 253 -21.62 -2.37 8.86
C ASP A 253 -20.49 -3.00 9.68
N LYS A 254 -20.82 -3.41 10.91
CA LYS A 254 -19.87 -4.07 11.81
C LYS A 254 -19.64 -5.54 11.43
N SER A 255 -20.36 -6.06 10.43
CA SER A 255 -20.15 -7.42 9.97
C SER A 255 -18.81 -7.52 9.22
N SER A 256 -18.01 -8.50 9.60
CA SER A 256 -16.85 -8.88 8.81
C SER A 256 -17.35 -9.54 7.52
N TYR A 257 -16.93 -9.04 6.36
CA TYR A 257 -17.22 -9.68 5.08
C TYR A 257 -15.93 -10.06 4.37
N SER A 258 -15.98 -11.08 3.53
CA SER A 258 -14.93 -11.43 2.58
C SER A 258 -15.49 -11.42 1.16
N LEU A 259 -14.77 -10.78 0.24
CA LEU A 259 -15.04 -10.84 -1.20
C LEU A 259 -14.30 -12.00 -1.86
N LEU A 260 -13.42 -12.67 -1.12
CA LEU A 260 -12.56 -13.71 -1.65
C LEU A 260 -13.19 -15.07 -1.42
N PRO A 261 -13.60 -15.77 -2.51
CA PRO A 261 -14.10 -17.13 -2.40
C PRO A 261 -13.07 -18.08 -1.83
N ASN A 262 -13.53 -19.06 -1.06
CA ASN A 262 -12.66 -20.02 -0.36
C ASN A 262 -11.78 -20.85 -1.30
N ASP A 263 -12.29 -21.18 -2.50
CA ASP A 263 -11.52 -21.88 -3.54
C ASP A 263 -10.32 -21.03 -4.03
N ILE A 264 -10.54 -19.74 -4.27
CA ILE A 264 -9.50 -18.78 -4.68
C ILE A 264 -8.50 -18.52 -3.53
N ALA A 265 -9.00 -18.33 -2.31
CA ALA A 265 -8.15 -18.17 -1.13
C ALA A 265 -7.21 -19.38 -0.96
N THR A 266 -7.76 -20.59 -1.05
CA THR A 266 -7.01 -21.84 -0.96
C THR A 266 -5.95 -21.96 -2.06
N MET A 267 -6.30 -21.60 -3.28
CA MET A 267 -5.37 -21.61 -4.41
C MET A 267 -4.18 -20.66 -4.16
N ILE A 268 -4.46 -19.41 -3.74
CA ILE A 268 -3.44 -18.41 -3.45
C ILE A 268 -2.51 -18.88 -2.32
N LEU A 269 -3.08 -19.42 -1.25
CA LEU A 269 -2.29 -19.87 -0.09
C LEU A 269 -1.41 -21.10 -0.42
N LYS A 270 -1.90 -22.02 -1.24
CA LYS A 270 -1.11 -23.15 -1.74
C LYS A 270 0.05 -22.71 -2.63
N ASP A 271 -0.20 -21.76 -3.54
CA ASP A 271 0.82 -21.19 -4.42
C ASP A 271 1.96 -20.53 -3.63
N GLN A 272 1.65 -19.90 -2.52
CA GLN A 272 2.60 -19.18 -1.68
C GLN A 272 3.19 -20.01 -0.53
N PHE A 273 2.80 -21.29 -0.39
CA PHE A 273 3.15 -22.09 0.80
C PHE A 273 4.65 -22.30 0.95
N GLU A 274 5.36 -22.67 -0.11
CA GLU A 274 6.82 -22.91 -0.06
C GLU A 274 7.59 -21.62 0.26
N SER A 275 7.22 -20.51 -0.37
CA SER A 275 7.78 -19.19 -0.10
C SER A 275 7.56 -18.78 1.37
N ASN A 276 6.34 -18.91 1.87
CA ASN A 276 6.00 -18.58 3.24
C ASN A 276 6.69 -19.49 4.27
N SER A 277 6.85 -20.78 3.95
CA SER A 277 7.57 -21.73 4.80
C SER A 277 9.07 -21.40 4.91
N SER A 278 9.69 -21.03 3.80
CA SER A 278 11.08 -20.58 3.77
C SER A 278 11.29 -19.32 4.62
N ILE A 279 10.37 -18.36 4.49
CA ILE A 279 10.39 -17.14 5.30
C ILE A 279 10.17 -17.44 6.78
N ALA A 280 9.19 -18.30 7.12
CA ALA A 280 8.93 -18.68 8.49
C ALA A 280 10.17 -19.32 9.16
N ASN A 281 10.85 -20.20 8.46
CA ASN A 281 12.08 -20.82 8.93
C ASN A 281 13.23 -19.82 9.09
N ALA A 282 13.35 -18.85 8.19
CA ALA A 282 14.46 -17.90 8.21
C ALA A 282 14.29 -16.78 9.25
N PHE A 283 13.05 -16.36 9.56
CA PHE A 283 12.78 -15.14 10.34
C PHE A 283 11.84 -15.32 11.53
N PHE A 284 11.13 -16.45 11.63
CA PHE A 284 10.07 -16.65 12.62
C PHE A 284 10.08 -18.03 13.29
N ASP A 285 11.25 -18.68 13.37
CA ASP A 285 11.44 -19.99 14.02
C ASP A 285 10.44 -21.07 13.52
N GLY A 286 10.06 -21.02 12.25
CA GLY A 286 9.10 -21.92 11.62
C GLY A 286 7.63 -21.54 11.83
N ASP A 287 7.31 -20.45 12.54
CA ASP A 287 5.94 -20.01 12.79
C ASP A 287 5.27 -19.42 11.53
N LEU A 288 4.32 -20.17 10.97
CA LEU A 288 3.52 -19.80 9.79
C LEU A 288 2.29 -18.95 10.12
N THR A 289 1.99 -18.70 11.38
CA THR A 289 0.84 -17.89 11.80
C THR A 289 0.87 -16.53 11.10
N HIS A 290 -0.26 -16.11 10.54
CA HIS A 290 -0.41 -14.89 9.73
C HIS A 290 0.37 -14.86 8.38
N LEU A 291 1.01 -15.95 7.97
CA LEU A 291 1.54 -16.13 6.63
C LEU A 291 0.69 -17.10 5.81
N ASN A 292 0.25 -18.19 6.44
CA ASN A 292 -0.75 -19.12 5.92
C ASN A 292 -2.02 -19.07 6.75
N ALA A 293 -3.14 -19.58 6.24
CA ALA A 293 -4.38 -19.67 6.98
C ALA A 293 -4.52 -21.05 7.65
N ASP A 294 -4.82 -21.02 8.94
CA ASP A 294 -5.41 -22.16 9.62
C ASP A 294 -6.95 -22.15 9.48
N ASP A 295 -7.51 -20.98 9.10
CA ASP A 295 -8.95 -20.74 8.94
C ASP A 295 -9.23 -19.86 7.70
N LEU A 296 -10.23 -20.23 6.92
CA LEU A 296 -10.77 -19.43 5.82
C LEU A 296 -11.97 -18.62 6.33
N PRO A 297 -12.27 -17.45 5.74
CA PRO A 297 -13.38 -16.61 6.21
C PRO A 297 -14.73 -17.27 5.97
N ASP A 298 -15.59 -17.33 7.00
CA ASP A 298 -16.93 -17.91 6.93
C ASP A 298 -17.98 -17.00 6.27
N ASN A 299 -17.65 -15.72 6.03
CA ASN A 299 -18.59 -14.69 5.56
C ASN A 299 -18.29 -14.27 4.11
N GLU A 300 -18.41 -15.21 3.18
CA GLU A 300 -18.22 -14.97 1.75
C GLU A 300 -19.38 -14.14 1.18
N VAL A 301 -19.06 -13.09 0.41
CA VAL A 301 -20.04 -12.24 -0.27
C VAL A 301 -20.18 -12.68 -1.73
N GLU A 302 -21.34 -13.20 -2.08
CA GLU A 302 -21.61 -13.71 -3.42
C GLU A 302 -21.68 -12.62 -4.51
N SER A 303 -22.02 -11.36 -4.16
CA SER A 303 -22.24 -10.31 -5.16
C SER A 303 -22.11 -8.90 -4.61
N LEU A 304 -21.48 -8.03 -5.40
CA LEU A 304 -21.41 -6.59 -5.18
C LEU A 304 -22.56 -5.81 -5.85
N SER A 305 -23.65 -6.48 -6.26
CA SER A 305 -24.78 -5.80 -6.89
C SER A 305 -25.43 -4.78 -5.95
N ILE A 306 -25.67 -3.56 -6.47
CA ILE A 306 -26.32 -2.46 -5.74
C ILE A 306 -27.72 -2.82 -5.24
N ILE A 307 -28.44 -3.70 -5.94
CA ILE A 307 -29.79 -4.16 -5.54
C ILE A 307 -29.78 -5.00 -4.25
N LYS A 308 -28.62 -5.47 -3.80
CA LYS A 308 -28.45 -6.19 -2.53
C LYS A 308 -28.10 -5.24 -1.35
N MET A 309 -28.13 -3.92 -1.54
CA MET A 309 -27.92 -2.95 -0.49
C MET A 309 -29.13 -2.88 0.47
N ASN A 310 -28.84 -2.40 1.69
CA ASN A 310 -29.91 -1.94 2.57
C ASN A 310 -30.76 -0.88 1.83
N PRO A 311 -32.10 -0.97 1.81
CA PRO A 311 -32.94 0.00 1.10
C PRO A 311 -32.69 1.45 1.47
N ILE A 312 -32.42 1.76 2.75
CA ILE A 312 -32.11 3.12 3.20
C ILE A 312 -30.80 3.60 2.59
N HIS A 313 -29.76 2.77 2.62
CA HIS A 313 -28.46 3.09 2.01
C HIS A 313 -28.56 3.21 0.48
N LEU A 314 -29.42 2.39 -0.16
CA LEU A 314 -29.66 2.48 -1.59
C LEU A 314 -30.27 3.83 -1.98
N ASP A 315 -31.32 4.29 -1.27
CA ASP A 315 -31.98 5.56 -1.54
C ASP A 315 -30.99 6.74 -1.36
N GLU A 316 -30.20 6.70 -0.32
CA GLU A 316 -29.17 7.69 -0.06
C GLU A 316 -28.07 7.67 -1.13
N ALA A 317 -27.60 6.48 -1.54
CA ALA A 317 -26.62 6.30 -2.62
C ALA A 317 -27.13 6.88 -3.94
N LEU A 318 -28.39 6.63 -4.30
CA LEU A 318 -29.01 7.18 -5.52
C LEU A 318 -29.02 8.72 -5.52
N GLY A 319 -29.19 9.34 -4.35
CA GLY A 319 -29.03 10.79 -4.17
C GLY A 319 -27.59 11.26 -4.45
N HIS A 320 -26.61 10.54 -3.96
CA HIS A 320 -25.19 10.87 -4.13
C HIS A 320 -24.67 10.65 -5.57
N PHE A 321 -25.28 9.76 -6.35
CA PHE A 321 -24.82 9.52 -7.73
C PHE A 321 -24.97 10.73 -8.65
N LYS A 322 -25.87 11.66 -8.34
CA LYS A 322 -25.99 12.93 -9.06
C LYS A 322 -24.69 13.77 -8.99
N GLN A 323 -23.87 13.56 -7.96
CA GLN A 323 -22.59 14.23 -7.80
C GLN A 323 -21.53 13.75 -8.81
N VAL A 324 -21.71 12.56 -9.41
CA VAL A 324 -20.84 12.05 -10.47
C VAL A 324 -20.86 13.00 -11.67
N ASP A 325 -22.03 13.45 -12.09
CA ASP A 325 -22.19 14.40 -13.21
C ASP A 325 -21.57 15.76 -12.89
N ILE A 326 -21.76 16.26 -11.65
CA ILE A 326 -21.19 17.53 -11.18
C ILE A 326 -19.66 17.50 -11.21
N ILE A 327 -19.06 16.41 -10.69
CA ILE A 327 -17.59 16.26 -10.68
C ILE A 327 -17.04 16.15 -12.10
N THR A 328 -17.74 15.45 -12.99
CA THR A 328 -17.38 15.34 -14.40
C THR A 328 -17.39 16.70 -15.10
N GLN A 329 -18.43 17.50 -14.87
CA GLN A 329 -18.53 18.85 -15.43
C GLN A 329 -17.45 19.78 -14.90
N ALA A 330 -17.20 19.77 -13.56
CA ALA A 330 -16.19 20.63 -12.94
C ALA A 330 -14.77 20.34 -13.46
N MET A 331 -14.44 19.08 -13.78
CA MET A 331 -13.12 18.72 -14.31
C MET A 331 -12.92 19.15 -15.78
N ASN A 332 -14.01 19.31 -16.54
CA ASN A 332 -13.95 19.78 -17.93
C ASN A 332 -13.78 21.31 -18.03
N THR A 333 -14.05 22.05 -16.96
CA THR A 333 -13.98 23.53 -16.93
C THR A 333 -12.69 24.06 -16.32
N ASP A 334 -11.84 23.21 -15.72
CA ASP A 334 -10.57 23.62 -15.10
C ASP A 334 -9.43 23.62 -16.15
N PRO A 335 -8.93 24.78 -16.58
CA PRO A 335 -7.87 24.88 -17.59
C PRO A 335 -6.48 24.47 -17.06
N THR A 336 -6.33 24.13 -15.76
CA THR A 336 -5.05 23.79 -15.14
C THR A 336 -4.82 22.28 -15.02
N THR A 337 -5.73 21.47 -15.50
CA THR A 337 -5.66 20.00 -15.54
C THR A 337 -5.37 19.46 -16.94
#